data_7631396328fe572250b2f86805bc3e7d
#
_entry.id   7631396328fe572250b2f86805bc3e7d
#
_cell.length_a   1.000
_cell.length_b   1.000
_cell.length_c   1.000
_cell.angle_alpha   90.00
_cell.angle_beta   90.00
_cell.angle_gamma   90.00
#
_symmetry.space_group_name_H-M   'P 1'
#
loop_
_entity.id
_entity.type
_entity.pdbx_description
1 polymer ?
#
loop_
_entity_poly.entity_id
_entity_poly.type
_entity_poly.pdbx_seq_one_letter_code
_entity_poly.pdbx_strand_id
1 'polypeptide(L)'
;MRKHLTWAACTAALALSGCSKINGDDSESANVTNTEYPEQVFWGDTHLHTDNSIDAFGFGNRLDAEAALRFARGEEVTATKGAKAKLSRPLDFLVIADHSDAMGATKAIMEAPRIALLTNKFLLRWHDMMNESEEGSLRVTAELIDGAAKGTLPTSLTDPAETRERTADLWEKHGEIVNQYNEPGKFTAFMGFEYTPMPEGDNLHRVVMFRDDPEKMGDTLPYGALGSQDPERLWSYMDAYEENTGGKVLAIPHNSNVSNGRMFAMNKFDGSPIDAAYIKTRALREPIVEVTQI
;
A
#
# COMPACT_ATOMS: atom_id res chain seq x y z
N MET A 1 -16.60 73.80 32.86
CA MET A 1 -17.12 73.96 31.48
C MET A 1 -17.40 72.55 30.91
N ARG A 2 -18.69 72.23 30.88
CA ARG A 2 -19.21 70.95 30.33
C ARG A 2 -19.47 71.17 28.83
N LYS A 3 -18.95 70.30 27.96
CA LYS A 3 -19.39 70.22 26.56
C LYS A 3 -20.05 68.91 26.33
N HIS A 4 -21.33 68.97 25.98
CA HIS A 4 -22.17 67.86 25.55
C HIS A 4 -21.83 67.42 24.14
N LEU A 5 -21.63 66.14 23.91
CA LEU A 5 -21.58 65.56 22.55
C LEU A 5 -22.90 64.81 22.32
N THR A 6 -23.60 65.29 21.32
CA THR A 6 -24.87 64.72 20.81
C THR A 6 -24.57 63.58 19.86
N TRP A 7 -25.26 62.46 20.08
CA TRP A 7 -25.26 61.30 19.17
C TRP A 7 -26.26 61.56 18.02
N ALA A 8 -25.80 61.47 16.77
CA ALA A 8 -26.64 61.42 15.60
C ALA A 8 -26.86 60.00 15.16
N ALA A 9 -28.08 59.54 15.16
CA ALA A 9 -28.46 58.24 14.64
C ALA A 9 -28.63 58.33 13.12
N CYS A 10 -27.82 57.55 12.38
CA CYS A 10 -28.04 57.34 10.94
C CYS A 10 -28.88 56.06 10.74
N THR A 11 -30.10 56.26 10.32
CA THR A 11 -30.98 55.21 9.80
C THR A 11 -30.58 54.92 8.34
N ALA A 12 -30.05 53.75 8.06
CA ALA A 12 -29.80 53.26 6.69
C ALA A 12 -31.05 52.50 6.19
N ALA A 13 -31.64 53.01 5.13
CA ALA A 13 -32.74 52.37 4.40
C ALA A 13 -32.21 51.20 3.57
N LEU A 14 -32.72 50.00 3.79
CA LEU A 14 -32.48 48.84 2.93
C LEU A 14 -33.32 49.00 1.63
N ALA A 15 -32.67 49.18 0.52
CA ALA A 15 -33.26 49.03 -0.81
C ALA A 15 -33.32 47.54 -1.18
N LEU A 16 -34.49 46.99 -1.29
CA LEU A 16 -34.76 45.68 -1.86
C LEU A 16 -34.63 45.78 -3.40
N SER A 17 -33.48 45.30 -3.92
CA SER A 17 -33.31 45.09 -5.35
C SER A 17 -33.77 43.69 -5.70
N GLY A 18 -34.70 43.58 -6.64
CA GLY A 18 -35.34 42.34 -7.04
C GLY A 18 -34.39 41.36 -7.67
N CYS A 19 -34.48 40.11 -7.25
CA CYS A 19 -33.91 38.97 -7.94
C CYS A 19 -34.65 38.70 -9.25
N SER A 20 -33.98 38.94 -10.36
CA SER A 20 -34.38 38.40 -11.66
C SER A 20 -34.25 36.89 -11.63
N LYS A 21 -35.30 36.17 -12.00
CA LYS A 21 -35.28 34.72 -12.21
C LYS A 21 -34.29 34.39 -13.32
N ILE A 22 -33.20 33.76 -12.96
CA ILE A 22 -32.38 32.99 -13.90
C ILE A 22 -33.05 31.61 -13.99
N ASN A 23 -33.75 31.40 -15.11
CA ASN A 23 -34.11 30.04 -15.52
C ASN A 23 -32.81 29.35 -15.95
N GLY A 24 -32.24 28.60 -15.07
CA GLY A 24 -31.14 27.66 -15.31
C GLY A 24 -31.71 26.27 -15.07
N ASP A 25 -31.73 25.54 -16.13
CA ASP A 25 -32.15 24.16 -16.27
C ASP A 25 -31.41 23.23 -15.30
N ASP A 26 -32.14 22.26 -14.80
CA ASP A 26 -31.72 20.95 -14.33
C ASP A 26 -30.42 20.84 -13.55
N SER A 27 -30.41 21.30 -12.32
CA SER A 27 -29.71 20.58 -11.29
C SER A 27 -30.56 19.33 -10.97
N GLU A 28 -30.23 18.19 -11.55
CA GLU A 28 -30.47 16.92 -10.88
C GLU A 28 -29.89 17.06 -9.47
N SER A 29 -30.73 17.41 -8.52
CA SER A 29 -30.44 17.12 -7.13
C SER A 29 -30.24 15.62 -7.12
N ALA A 30 -28.99 15.20 -7.00
CA ALA A 30 -28.70 13.81 -6.71
C ALA A 30 -29.62 13.45 -5.57
N ASN A 31 -30.64 12.64 -5.86
CA ASN A 31 -31.40 11.96 -4.84
C ASN A 31 -30.33 11.21 -4.04
N VAL A 32 -29.97 11.76 -2.90
CA VAL A 32 -29.29 11.02 -1.86
C VAL A 32 -30.31 9.97 -1.45
N THR A 33 -30.33 8.89 -2.22
CA THR A 33 -31.04 7.70 -1.84
C THR A 33 -30.51 7.35 -0.45
N ASN A 34 -31.42 7.15 0.45
CA ASN A 34 -31.24 6.79 1.84
C ASN A 34 -30.17 5.68 1.94
N THR A 35 -28.90 6.09 1.96
CA THR A 35 -27.79 5.17 2.23
C THR A 35 -27.86 4.96 3.72
N GLU A 36 -28.41 3.82 4.12
CA GLU A 36 -28.29 3.37 5.49
C GLU A 36 -26.79 3.42 5.84
N TYR A 37 -26.44 4.27 6.79
CA TYR A 37 -25.07 4.35 7.28
C TYR A 37 -24.72 3.00 7.90
N PRO A 38 -23.48 2.49 7.72
CA PRO A 38 -23.06 1.26 8.36
C PRO A 38 -23.31 1.33 9.86
N GLU A 39 -24.05 0.36 10.41
CA GLU A 39 -24.32 0.29 11.86
C GLU A 39 -23.15 -0.33 12.64
N GLN A 40 -22.18 -0.93 11.93
CA GLN A 40 -21.02 -1.60 12.50
C GLN A 40 -19.72 -0.93 12.04
N VAL A 41 -18.76 -0.89 12.97
CA VAL A 41 -17.38 -0.48 12.70
C VAL A 41 -16.52 -1.72 12.70
N PHE A 42 -15.76 -1.92 11.62
CA PHE A 42 -14.77 -2.99 11.50
C PHE A 42 -13.37 -2.43 11.78
N TRP A 43 -12.60 -3.16 12.58
CA TRP A 43 -11.25 -2.80 12.96
C TRP A 43 -10.26 -3.78 12.34
N GLY A 44 -9.31 -3.27 11.59
CA GLY A 44 -8.31 -4.09 10.93
C GLY A 44 -7.07 -3.30 10.59
N ASP A 45 -6.14 -3.99 9.93
CA ASP A 45 -4.92 -3.41 9.42
C ASP A 45 -4.82 -3.70 7.92
N THR A 46 -4.53 -2.67 7.13
CA THR A 46 -4.34 -2.79 5.68
C THR A 46 -2.88 -2.82 5.27
N HIS A 47 -1.94 -2.72 6.21
CA HIS A 47 -0.54 -2.48 5.88
C HIS A 47 0.41 -3.25 6.83
N LEU A 48 0.32 -4.57 6.82
CA LEU A 48 1.21 -5.43 7.61
C LEU A 48 2.23 -6.11 6.71
N HIS A 49 3.49 -6.15 7.16
CA HIS A 49 4.62 -6.81 6.48
C HIS A 49 5.08 -8.05 7.22
N THR A 50 5.39 -9.12 6.47
CA THR A 50 5.93 -10.39 6.99
C THR A 50 7.42 -10.53 6.72
N ASP A 51 7.98 -11.71 6.98
CA ASP A 51 9.39 -12.03 6.66
C ASP A 51 9.67 -12.13 5.15
N ASN A 52 8.65 -12.06 4.30
CA ASN A 52 8.79 -11.94 2.85
C ASN A 52 9.03 -10.50 2.39
N SER A 53 8.77 -9.52 3.24
CA SER A 53 9.04 -8.12 2.95
C SER A 53 10.48 -7.75 3.25
N ILE A 54 11.11 -7.02 2.34
CA ILE A 54 12.53 -6.64 2.43
C ILE A 54 12.83 -5.83 3.69
N ASP A 55 11.94 -4.92 4.07
CA ASP A 55 12.08 -4.04 5.23
C ASP A 55 11.84 -4.78 6.54
N ALA A 56 10.73 -5.49 6.68
CA ALA A 56 10.41 -6.25 7.88
C ALA A 56 11.49 -7.30 8.17
N PHE A 57 11.95 -8.03 7.14
CA PHE A 57 13.05 -8.97 7.28
C PHE A 57 14.35 -8.27 7.70
N GLY A 58 14.64 -7.14 7.07
CA GLY A 58 15.84 -6.32 7.36
C GLY A 58 15.86 -5.80 8.80
N PHE A 59 14.70 -5.40 9.31
CA PHE A 59 14.52 -4.98 10.70
C PHE A 59 14.45 -6.14 11.70
N GLY A 60 14.64 -7.36 11.24
CA GLY A 60 14.78 -8.53 12.10
C GLY A 60 13.50 -9.33 12.32
N ASN A 61 12.40 -9.02 11.63
CA ASN A 61 11.21 -9.88 11.65
C ASN A 61 11.50 -11.21 10.94
N ARG A 62 11.05 -12.31 11.56
CA ARG A 62 11.15 -13.69 11.05
C ARG A 62 9.80 -14.41 11.15
N LEU A 63 8.72 -13.63 11.28
CA LEU A 63 7.36 -14.16 11.34
C LEU A 63 6.73 -14.10 9.95
N ASP A 64 6.15 -15.21 9.57
CA ASP A 64 5.50 -15.42 8.28
C ASP A 64 4.03 -14.96 8.26
N ALA A 65 3.39 -15.14 7.12
CA ALA A 65 1.98 -14.79 6.91
C ALA A 65 1.04 -15.55 7.87
N GLU A 66 1.34 -16.81 8.18
CA GLU A 66 0.53 -17.59 9.11
C GLU A 66 0.58 -16.99 10.53
N ALA A 67 1.76 -16.65 11.02
CA ALA A 67 1.92 -16.01 12.33
C ALA A 67 1.19 -14.65 12.38
N ALA A 68 1.24 -13.87 11.31
CA ALA A 68 0.55 -12.59 11.21
C ALA A 68 -0.98 -12.76 11.32
N LEU A 69 -1.56 -13.69 10.56
CA LEU A 69 -3.00 -13.94 10.55
C LEU A 69 -3.49 -14.52 11.89
N ARG A 70 -2.72 -15.41 12.51
CA ARG A 70 -3.01 -15.93 13.85
C ARG A 70 -3.00 -14.81 14.89
N PHE A 71 -2.02 -13.92 14.85
CA PHE A 71 -1.96 -12.78 15.74
C PHE A 71 -3.17 -11.84 15.55
N ALA A 72 -3.51 -11.49 14.29
CA ALA A 72 -4.68 -10.67 13.98
C ALA A 72 -5.98 -11.31 14.50
N ARG A 73 -6.12 -12.62 14.45
CA ARG A 73 -7.26 -13.37 15.01
C ARG A 73 -7.25 -13.48 16.55
N GLY A 74 -6.28 -12.84 17.21
CA GLY A 74 -6.16 -12.79 18.66
C GLY A 74 -5.53 -14.03 19.29
N GLU A 75 -4.80 -14.83 18.53
CA GLU A 75 -3.97 -15.91 19.06
C GLU A 75 -2.67 -15.35 19.66
N GLU A 76 -2.08 -16.06 20.62
CA GLU A 76 -0.76 -15.73 21.14
C GLU A 76 0.30 -16.18 20.12
N VAL A 77 1.18 -15.28 19.73
CA VAL A 77 2.35 -15.58 18.90
C VAL A 77 3.64 -15.28 19.66
N THR A 78 4.71 -15.95 19.28
CA THR A 78 6.04 -15.67 19.82
C THR A 78 6.80 -14.83 18.81
N ALA A 79 7.14 -13.60 19.18
CA ALA A 79 7.96 -12.71 18.37
C ALA A 79 9.36 -13.29 18.11
N THR A 80 10.02 -12.83 17.07
CA THR A 80 11.35 -13.30 16.64
C THR A 80 12.36 -13.38 17.80
N LYS A 81 12.31 -12.44 18.75
CA LYS A 81 13.20 -12.39 19.92
C LYS A 81 12.63 -13.11 21.16
N GLY A 82 11.61 -13.95 20.99
CA GLY A 82 11.07 -14.81 22.05
C GLY A 82 9.99 -14.16 22.94
N ALA A 83 9.68 -12.89 22.78
CA ALA A 83 8.58 -12.26 23.49
C ALA A 83 7.23 -12.80 23.01
N LYS A 84 6.32 -13.08 23.94
CA LYS A 84 4.95 -13.46 23.62
C LYS A 84 4.08 -12.23 23.43
N ALA A 85 3.28 -12.22 22.38
CA ALA A 85 2.36 -11.15 22.06
C ALA A 85 0.97 -11.71 21.74
N LYS A 86 -0.06 -10.98 22.16
CA LYS A 86 -1.45 -11.31 21.89
C LYS A 86 -2.26 -10.03 21.88
N LEU A 87 -3.15 -9.87 20.91
CA LEU A 87 -4.10 -8.76 20.91
C LEU A 87 -5.13 -8.93 22.02
N SER A 88 -5.51 -7.85 22.69
CA SER A 88 -6.60 -7.84 23.69
C SER A 88 -7.96 -8.08 23.05
N ARG A 89 -8.11 -7.74 21.78
CA ARG A 89 -9.27 -7.97 20.92
C ARG A 89 -8.78 -8.40 19.53
N PRO A 90 -9.33 -9.46 18.94
CA PRO A 90 -9.08 -9.81 17.54
C PRO A 90 -9.40 -8.63 16.60
N LEU A 91 -8.69 -8.54 15.50
CA LEU A 91 -9.09 -7.69 14.38
C LEU A 91 -10.25 -8.33 13.62
N ASP A 92 -10.99 -7.51 12.88
CA ASP A 92 -12.05 -7.97 11.98
C ASP A 92 -11.49 -8.33 10.59
N PHE A 93 -10.36 -7.71 10.19
CA PHE A 93 -9.67 -8.01 8.94
C PHE A 93 -8.16 -7.70 9.00
N LEU A 94 -7.42 -8.30 8.06
CA LEU A 94 -6.00 -8.03 7.84
C LEU A 94 -5.67 -8.09 6.35
N VAL A 95 -4.81 -7.17 5.90
CA VAL A 95 -4.09 -7.25 4.63
C VAL A 95 -2.61 -7.45 4.92
N ILE A 96 -2.02 -8.52 4.40
CA ILE A 96 -0.57 -8.65 4.35
C ILE A 96 -0.10 -7.98 3.06
N ALA A 97 0.71 -6.95 3.21
CA ALA A 97 1.11 -6.05 2.13
C ALA A 97 2.63 -6.04 1.93
N ASP A 98 3.24 -7.23 1.86
CA ASP A 98 4.68 -7.33 1.60
C ASP A 98 5.08 -6.59 0.32
N HIS A 99 6.24 -5.95 0.31
CA HIS A 99 6.79 -5.30 -0.88
C HIS A 99 6.87 -6.25 -2.06
N SER A 100 6.22 -5.90 -3.17
CA SER A 100 6.18 -6.73 -4.39
C SER A 100 7.54 -6.84 -5.07
N ASP A 101 8.34 -5.78 -5.02
CA ASP A 101 9.68 -5.78 -5.56
C ASP A 101 10.61 -6.63 -4.68
N ALA A 102 11.25 -7.62 -5.29
CA ALA A 102 12.12 -8.57 -4.60
C ALA A 102 11.47 -9.32 -3.43
N MET A 103 10.14 -9.58 -3.48
CA MET A 103 9.39 -10.34 -2.48
C MET A 103 10.12 -11.65 -2.13
N GLY A 104 10.37 -11.88 -0.84
CA GLY A 104 11.05 -13.06 -0.32
C GLY A 104 12.55 -13.20 -0.67
N ALA A 105 13.12 -12.28 -1.43
CA ALA A 105 14.51 -12.42 -1.89
C ALA A 105 15.53 -12.39 -0.75
N THR A 106 15.35 -11.51 0.23
CA THR A 106 16.24 -11.42 1.40
C THR A 106 16.25 -12.70 2.22
N LYS A 107 15.07 -13.26 2.47
CA LYS A 107 14.89 -14.54 3.14
C LYS A 107 15.56 -15.66 2.34
N ALA A 108 15.28 -15.75 1.04
CA ALA A 108 15.85 -16.77 0.16
C ALA A 108 17.38 -16.71 0.11
N ILE A 109 17.98 -15.51 0.07
CA ILE A 109 19.44 -15.34 0.09
C ILE A 109 20.02 -15.76 1.44
N MET A 110 19.42 -15.38 2.55
CA MET A 110 19.90 -15.72 3.89
C MET A 110 19.83 -17.23 4.17
N GLU A 111 18.75 -17.89 3.75
CA GLU A 111 18.49 -19.31 3.98
C GLU A 111 19.15 -20.23 2.94
N ALA A 112 19.64 -19.71 1.84
CA ALA A 112 20.28 -20.50 0.79
C ALA A 112 21.51 -21.26 1.35
N PRO A 113 21.72 -22.50 0.93
CA PRO A 113 23.01 -23.15 1.21
C PRO A 113 24.17 -22.33 0.64
N ARG A 114 25.12 -21.96 1.47
CA ARG A 114 26.25 -21.08 1.08
C ARG A 114 26.97 -21.56 -0.20
N ILE A 115 27.03 -22.89 -0.42
CA ILE A 115 27.63 -23.51 -1.61
C ILE A 115 26.86 -23.09 -2.90
N ALA A 116 25.56 -22.90 -2.83
CA ALA A 116 24.77 -22.48 -4.00
C ALA A 116 25.08 -21.05 -4.45
N LEU A 117 25.65 -20.23 -3.58
CA LEU A 117 25.96 -18.82 -3.83
C LEU A 117 27.42 -18.59 -4.27
N LEU A 118 28.27 -19.62 -4.31
CA LEU A 118 29.71 -19.46 -4.58
C LEU A 118 30.01 -18.82 -5.93
N THR A 119 29.14 -18.97 -6.92
CA THR A 119 29.29 -18.37 -8.24
C THR A 119 28.87 -16.91 -8.31
N ASN A 120 28.08 -16.43 -7.33
CA ASN A 120 27.62 -15.05 -7.23
C ASN A 120 28.20 -14.37 -5.99
N LYS A 121 29.35 -13.73 -6.15
CA LYS A 121 30.08 -13.09 -5.05
C LYS A 121 29.27 -12.02 -4.33
N PHE A 122 28.32 -11.40 -5.01
CA PHE A 122 27.46 -10.36 -4.44
C PHE A 122 26.44 -10.97 -3.48
N LEU A 123 25.68 -11.97 -3.93
CA LEU A 123 24.72 -12.67 -3.09
C LEU A 123 25.42 -13.44 -1.95
N LEU A 124 26.59 -14.00 -2.20
CA LEU A 124 27.38 -14.67 -1.16
C LEU A 124 27.77 -13.68 -0.04
N ARG A 125 28.20 -12.47 -0.40
CA ARG A 125 28.53 -11.43 0.58
C ARG A 125 27.30 -11.05 1.40
N TRP A 126 26.16 -10.85 0.76
CA TRP A 126 24.91 -10.55 1.45
C TRP A 126 24.47 -11.68 2.38
N HIS A 127 24.52 -12.93 1.91
CA HIS A 127 24.26 -14.10 2.73
C HIS A 127 25.14 -14.12 3.97
N ASP A 128 26.47 -13.96 3.82
CA ASP A 128 27.39 -13.98 4.92
C ASP A 128 27.11 -12.82 5.91
N MET A 129 26.84 -11.61 5.43
CA MET A 129 26.49 -10.46 6.28
C MET A 129 25.20 -10.68 7.09
N MET A 130 24.15 -11.20 6.44
CA MET A 130 22.86 -11.44 7.11
C MET A 130 22.93 -12.56 8.15
N ASN A 131 23.76 -13.58 7.90
CA ASN A 131 23.97 -14.68 8.84
C ASN A 131 24.95 -14.32 9.97
N GLU A 132 25.77 -13.29 9.82
CA GLU A 132 26.71 -12.83 10.84
C GLU A 132 26.01 -12.03 11.96
N SER A 133 25.08 -11.12 11.62
CA SER A 133 24.46 -10.24 12.60
C SER A 133 23.20 -9.55 12.10
N GLU A 134 22.37 -9.03 13.04
CA GLU A 134 21.23 -8.15 12.73
C GLU A 134 21.70 -6.87 12.01
N GLU A 135 22.85 -6.31 12.40
CA GLU A 135 23.44 -5.14 11.73
C GLU A 135 23.81 -5.47 10.27
N GLY A 136 24.29 -6.70 10.01
CA GLY A 136 24.52 -7.20 8.65
C GLY A 136 23.24 -7.24 7.83
N SER A 137 22.13 -7.71 8.41
CA SER A 137 20.80 -7.68 7.76
C SER A 137 20.35 -6.27 7.43
N LEU A 138 20.47 -5.32 8.36
CA LEU A 138 20.14 -3.91 8.14
C LEU A 138 20.97 -3.28 7.01
N ARG A 139 22.28 -3.59 6.95
CA ARG A 139 23.14 -3.10 5.87
C ARG A 139 22.75 -3.66 4.52
N VAL A 140 22.44 -4.95 4.44
CA VAL A 140 21.96 -5.59 3.20
C VAL A 140 20.65 -4.95 2.74
N THR A 141 19.72 -4.71 3.66
CA THR A 141 18.46 -4.02 3.36
C THR A 141 18.70 -2.62 2.81
N ALA A 142 19.59 -1.84 3.45
CA ALA A 142 19.94 -0.50 2.97
C ALA A 142 20.59 -0.54 1.56
N GLU A 143 21.46 -1.52 1.28
CA GLU A 143 22.05 -1.71 -0.04
C GLU A 143 21.02 -2.12 -1.10
N LEU A 144 20.01 -2.92 -0.73
CA LEU A 144 18.92 -3.31 -1.61
C LEU A 144 18.04 -2.09 -1.97
N ILE A 145 17.65 -1.30 -0.97
CA ILE A 145 16.86 -0.07 -1.18
C ILE A 145 17.61 0.92 -2.05
N ASP A 146 18.87 1.19 -1.73
CA ASP A 146 19.73 2.10 -2.52
C ASP A 146 19.93 1.58 -3.95
N GLY A 147 20.16 0.27 -4.11
CA GLY A 147 20.31 -0.38 -5.39
C GLY A 147 19.03 -0.33 -6.24
N ALA A 148 17.86 -0.48 -5.63
CA ALA A 148 16.57 -0.34 -6.29
C ALA A 148 16.35 1.10 -6.77
N ALA A 149 16.58 2.08 -5.90
CA ALA A 149 16.45 3.51 -6.23
C ALA A 149 17.39 3.94 -7.37
N LYS A 150 18.59 3.36 -7.44
CA LYS A 150 19.63 3.68 -8.46
C LYS A 150 19.61 2.77 -9.67
N GLY A 151 18.80 1.71 -9.71
CA GLY A 151 18.79 0.71 -10.78
C GLY A 151 20.09 -0.09 -10.86
N THR A 152 20.76 -0.33 -9.73
CA THR A 152 22.08 -1.03 -9.65
C THR A 152 22.00 -2.40 -8.99
N LEU A 153 20.80 -2.91 -8.76
CA LEU A 153 20.61 -4.26 -8.24
C LEU A 153 21.21 -5.33 -9.17
N PRO A 154 21.70 -6.45 -8.62
CA PRO A 154 22.16 -7.58 -9.42
C PRO A 154 21.07 -8.10 -10.36
N THR A 155 21.46 -8.53 -11.56
CA THR A 155 20.52 -9.12 -12.53
C THR A 155 19.78 -10.34 -11.98
N SER A 156 20.39 -11.12 -11.11
CA SER A 156 19.75 -12.24 -10.41
C SER A 156 18.54 -11.83 -9.54
N LEU A 157 18.38 -10.55 -9.23
CA LEU A 157 17.22 -10.02 -8.50
C LEU A 157 16.26 -9.24 -9.41
N THR A 158 16.70 -8.82 -10.57
CA THR A 158 15.96 -7.97 -11.49
C THR A 158 15.61 -8.66 -12.82
N ASP A 159 16.11 -9.86 -13.07
CA ASP A 159 15.72 -10.64 -14.24
C ASP A 159 14.22 -10.92 -14.19
N PRO A 160 13.44 -10.52 -15.23
CA PRO A 160 11.99 -10.63 -15.19
C PRO A 160 11.48 -12.08 -15.06
N ALA A 161 12.19 -13.05 -15.65
CA ALA A 161 11.77 -14.45 -15.61
C ALA A 161 12.00 -15.06 -14.23
N GLU A 162 13.21 -14.88 -13.65
CA GLU A 162 13.54 -15.37 -12.30
C GLU A 162 12.68 -14.70 -11.24
N THR A 163 12.44 -13.38 -11.37
CA THR A 163 11.57 -12.63 -10.45
C THR A 163 10.14 -13.13 -10.53
N ARG A 164 9.62 -13.36 -11.75
CA ARG A 164 8.24 -13.83 -11.94
C ARG A 164 8.05 -15.22 -11.33
N GLU A 165 8.96 -16.17 -11.57
CA GLU A 165 8.88 -17.52 -11.02
C GLU A 165 8.88 -17.50 -9.49
N ARG A 166 9.83 -16.82 -8.87
CA ARG A 166 9.89 -16.67 -7.42
C ARG A 166 8.64 -16.04 -6.84
N THR A 167 8.16 -14.95 -7.44
CA THR A 167 6.96 -14.24 -6.98
C THR A 167 5.72 -15.12 -7.13
N ALA A 168 5.59 -15.90 -8.21
CA ALA A 168 4.46 -16.79 -8.42
C ALA A 168 4.36 -17.85 -7.31
N ASP A 169 5.46 -18.52 -6.98
CA ASP A 169 5.51 -19.53 -5.93
C ASP A 169 5.15 -18.96 -4.55
N LEU A 170 5.65 -17.77 -4.23
CA LEU A 170 5.35 -17.11 -2.97
C LEU A 170 3.90 -16.62 -2.91
N TRP A 171 3.40 -16.10 -4.01
CA TRP A 171 2.04 -15.58 -4.13
C TRP A 171 0.99 -16.68 -4.03
N GLU A 172 1.25 -17.84 -4.65
CA GLU A 172 0.40 -19.03 -4.52
C GLU A 172 0.32 -19.47 -3.06
N LYS A 173 1.46 -19.65 -2.39
CA LYS A 173 1.51 -20.00 -0.96
C LYS A 173 0.84 -18.96 -0.08
N HIS A 174 1.01 -17.69 -0.39
CA HIS A 174 0.31 -16.61 0.31
C HIS A 174 -1.20 -16.75 0.18
N GLY A 175 -1.69 -17.03 -1.03
CA GLY A 175 -3.10 -17.28 -1.30
C GLY A 175 -3.66 -18.49 -0.53
N GLU A 176 -2.91 -19.58 -0.45
CA GLU A 176 -3.29 -20.76 0.34
C GLU A 176 -3.47 -20.40 1.82
N ILE A 177 -2.53 -19.63 2.39
CA ILE A 177 -2.59 -19.19 3.78
C ILE A 177 -3.76 -18.24 4.01
N VAL A 178 -3.96 -17.25 3.12
CA VAL A 178 -5.09 -16.33 3.19
C VAL A 178 -6.42 -17.10 3.19
N ASN A 179 -6.61 -18.06 2.28
CA ASN A 179 -7.80 -18.90 2.24
C ASN A 179 -8.01 -19.72 3.51
N GLN A 180 -6.94 -20.27 4.08
CA GLN A 180 -7.00 -21.05 5.31
C GLN A 180 -7.50 -20.23 6.50
N TYR A 181 -7.14 -18.94 6.57
CA TYR A 181 -7.46 -18.07 7.71
C TYR A 181 -8.67 -17.17 7.47
N ASN A 182 -9.14 -17.05 6.23
CA ASN A 182 -10.35 -16.28 5.91
C ASN A 182 -11.60 -17.03 6.44
N GLU A 183 -12.32 -16.39 7.37
CA GLU A 183 -13.52 -16.92 7.98
C GLU A 183 -14.66 -15.90 7.86
N PRO A 184 -15.46 -15.96 6.75
CA PRO A 184 -16.51 -14.98 6.49
C PRO A 184 -17.46 -14.77 7.68
N GLY A 185 -17.69 -13.51 8.04
CA GLY A 185 -18.51 -13.12 9.19
C GLY A 185 -17.79 -13.07 10.54
N LYS A 186 -16.52 -13.47 10.59
CA LYS A 186 -15.68 -13.36 11.80
C LYS A 186 -14.39 -12.61 11.57
N PHE A 187 -13.66 -12.99 10.53
CA PHE A 187 -12.38 -12.42 10.17
C PHE A 187 -12.18 -12.50 8.67
N THR A 188 -11.80 -11.38 8.06
CA THR A 188 -11.48 -11.35 6.63
C THR A 188 -9.98 -11.23 6.44
N ALA A 189 -9.38 -12.25 5.82
CA ALA A 189 -8.01 -12.18 5.34
C ALA A 189 -8.05 -11.73 3.87
N PHE A 190 -7.48 -10.57 3.56
CA PHE A 190 -7.44 -10.06 2.20
C PHE A 190 -6.12 -10.37 1.53
N MET A 191 -6.15 -10.68 0.25
CA MET A 191 -4.96 -10.65 -0.61
C MET A 191 -4.52 -9.22 -0.81
N GLY A 192 -3.21 -9.00 -0.73
CA GLY A 192 -2.63 -7.68 -0.95
C GLY A 192 -1.13 -7.72 -1.13
N PHE A 193 -0.58 -6.62 -1.61
CA PHE A 193 0.87 -6.40 -1.74
C PHE A 193 1.15 -4.90 -1.69
N GLU A 194 2.40 -4.53 -1.45
CA GLU A 194 2.81 -3.14 -1.58
C GLU A 194 3.56 -2.89 -2.89
N TYR A 195 3.03 -1.99 -3.69
CA TYR A 195 3.70 -1.39 -4.83
C TYR A 195 4.61 -0.26 -4.35
N THR A 196 5.91 -0.35 -4.65
CA THR A 196 6.97 0.40 -3.96
C THR A 196 7.83 1.27 -4.90
N PRO A 197 7.27 2.20 -5.67
CA PRO A 197 8.08 3.09 -6.49
C PRO A 197 8.82 4.12 -5.64
N MET A 198 10.10 4.31 -5.98
CA MET A 198 11.01 5.25 -5.30
C MET A 198 11.79 6.11 -6.32
N PRO A 199 11.11 6.91 -7.15
CA PRO A 199 11.80 7.76 -8.13
C PRO A 199 12.71 8.76 -7.41
N GLU A 200 14.01 8.73 -7.72
CA GLU A 200 15.03 9.58 -7.09
C GLU A 200 15.12 9.45 -5.54
N GLY A 201 14.60 8.34 -4.99
CA GLY A 201 14.54 8.09 -3.55
C GLY A 201 13.27 8.60 -2.86
N ASP A 202 12.35 9.21 -3.57
CA ASP A 202 11.08 9.71 -3.03
C ASP A 202 10.03 8.60 -2.98
N ASN A 203 9.39 8.38 -1.84
CA ASN A 203 8.45 7.29 -1.66
C ASN A 203 7.09 7.58 -2.31
N LEU A 204 6.70 6.73 -3.26
CA LEU A 204 5.39 6.75 -3.90
C LEU A 204 4.62 5.44 -3.68
N HIS A 205 4.76 4.86 -2.49
CA HIS A 205 4.23 3.54 -2.17
C HIS A 205 2.70 3.49 -2.10
N ARG A 206 2.12 2.33 -2.44
CA ARG A 206 0.68 2.02 -2.31
C ARG A 206 0.50 0.60 -1.85
N VAL A 207 -0.29 0.41 -0.82
CA VAL A 207 -0.87 -0.91 -0.59
C VAL A 207 -1.92 -1.17 -1.67
N VAL A 208 -1.84 -2.31 -2.32
CA VAL A 208 -2.84 -2.81 -3.27
C VAL A 208 -3.60 -3.94 -2.59
N MET A 209 -4.92 -3.79 -2.47
CA MET A 209 -5.78 -4.70 -1.75
C MET A 209 -6.88 -5.23 -2.68
N PHE A 210 -7.02 -6.56 -2.74
CA PHE A 210 -8.04 -7.24 -3.52
C PHE A 210 -9.23 -7.61 -2.64
N ARG A 211 -10.44 -7.37 -3.15
CA ARG A 211 -11.66 -7.82 -2.47
C ARG A 211 -11.87 -9.33 -2.59
N ASP A 212 -11.33 -9.90 -3.64
CA ASP A 212 -11.67 -11.24 -4.09
C ASP A 212 -10.73 -12.29 -3.51
N ASP A 213 -11.21 -13.52 -3.43
CA ASP A 213 -10.44 -14.68 -2.98
C ASP A 213 -9.35 -15.06 -3.98
N PRO A 214 -8.26 -15.73 -3.55
CA PRO A 214 -7.15 -16.12 -4.40
C PRO A 214 -7.56 -16.91 -5.66
N GLU A 215 -8.57 -17.76 -5.56
CA GLU A 215 -9.07 -18.54 -6.70
C GLU A 215 -9.55 -17.63 -7.85
N LYS A 216 -10.22 -16.52 -7.52
CA LYS A 216 -10.70 -15.56 -8.52
C LYS A 216 -9.59 -14.75 -9.13
N MET A 217 -8.49 -14.57 -8.42
CA MET A 217 -7.35 -13.81 -8.90
C MET A 217 -6.60 -14.54 -10.02
N GLY A 218 -6.70 -15.88 -10.10
CA GLY A 218 -6.05 -16.68 -11.13
C GLY A 218 -4.54 -16.44 -11.19
N ASP A 219 -4.00 -16.23 -12.39
CA ASP A 219 -2.56 -15.99 -12.60
C ASP A 219 -2.12 -14.54 -12.35
N THR A 220 -2.95 -13.73 -11.67
CA THR A 220 -2.61 -12.33 -11.36
C THR A 220 -1.51 -12.29 -10.30
N LEU A 221 -0.35 -11.79 -10.67
CA LEU A 221 0.80 -11.60 -9.78
C LEU A 221 0.90 -10.15 -9.29
N PRO A 222 1.54 -9.91 -8.14
CA PRO A 222 1.86 -8.55 -7.68
C PRO A 222 2.59 -7.73 -8.74
N TYR A 223 2.19 -6.47 -8.87
CA TYR A 223 2.82 -5.50 -9.77
C TYR A 223 3.93 -4.77 -9.04
N GLY A 224 5.17 -4.83 -9.56
CA GLY A 224 6.33 -4.21 -8.94
C GLY A 224 6.78 -2.92 -9.65
N ALA A 225 7.47 -2.06 -8.92
CA ALA A 225 8.04 -0.81 -9.42
C ALA A 225 9.19 -1.02 -10.43
N LEU A 226 9.81 -2.21 -10.44
CA LEU A 226 10.74 -2.62 -11.50
C LEU A 226 10.07 -2.66 -12.89
N GLY A 227 8.75 -2.88 -12.95
CA GLY A 227 7.97 -2.79 -14.17
C GLY A 227 7.71 -1.35 -14.60
N SER A 228 7.36 -0.49 -13.66
CA SER A 228 7.21 0.96 -13.83
C SER A 228 7.05 1.63 -12.46
N GLN A 229 7.56 2.86 -12.32
CA GLN A 229 7.37 3.70 -11.14
C GLN A 229 6.19 4.67 -11.28
N ASP A 230 5.54 4.69 -12.46
CA ASP A 230 4.39 5.55 -12.76
C ASP A 230 3.10 4.96 -12.19
N PRO A 231 2.39 5.67 -11.28
CA PRO A 231 1.14 5.19 -10.70
C PRO A 231 0.03 4.92 -11.73
N GLU A 232 0.02 5.59 -12.88
CA GLU A 232 -0.97 5.31 -13.94
C GLU A 232 -0.78 3.90 -14.54
N ARG A 233 0.43 3.33 -14.45
CA ARG A 233 0.69 1.93 -14.85
C ARG A 233 0.15 0.95 -13.83
N LEU A 234 0.24 1.26 -12.54
CA LEU A 234 -0.43 0.48 -11.52
C LEU A 234 -1.95 0.51 -11.72
N TRP A 235 -2.54 1.69 -11.98
CA TRP A 235 -3.99 1.76 -12.24
C TRP A 235 -4.40 0.97 -13.48
N SER A 236 -3.58 0.97 -14.53
CA SER A 236 -3.82 0.13 -15.73
C SER A 236 -3.76 -1.37 -15.41
N TYR A 237 -2.85 -1.79 -14.52
CA TYR A 237 -2.81 -3.17 -14.01
C TYR A 237 -4.09 -3.52 -13.25
N MET A 238 -4.58 -2.60 -12.40
CA MET A 238 -5.83 -2.78 -11.65
C MET A 238 -7.04 -2.84 -12.58
N ASP A 239 -7.08 -2.02 -13.63
CA ASP A 239 -8.11 -2.06 -14.67
C ASP A 239 -8.14 -3.43 -15.36
N ALA A 240 -6.98 -3.91 -15.79
CA ALA A 240 -6.85 -5.22 -16.43
C ALA A 240 -7.27 -6.38 -15.51
N TYR A 241 -6.95 -6.31 -14.21
CA TYR A 241 -7.44 -7.28 -13.24
C TYR A 241 -8.98 -7.32 -13.19
N GLU A 242 -9.62 -6.16 -13.04
CA GLU A 242 -11.07 -6.08 -12.99
C GLU A 242 -11.75 -6.52 -14.31
N GLU A 243 -11.18 -6.16 -15.45
CA GLU A 243 -11.67 -6.57 -16.77
C GLU A 243 -11.57 -8.07 -17.00
N ASN A 244 -10.46 -8.69 -16.62
CA ASN A 244 -10.19 -10.10 -16.88
C ASN A 244 -10.94 -11.03 -15.90
N THR A 245 -11.11 -10.62 -14.65
CA THR A 245 -11.63 -11.48 -13.58
C THR A 245 -13.05 -11.10 -13.12
N GLY A 246 -13.51 -9.88 -13.42
CA GLY A 246 -14.72 -9.30 -12.82
C GLY A 246 -14.55 -9.03 -11.32
N GLY A 247 -13.34 -9.05 -10.81
CA GLY A 247 -12.97 -8.75 -9.43
C GLY A 247 -13.04 -7.28 -9.08
N LYS A 248 -12.54 -6.94 -7.87
CA LYS A 248 -12.40 -5.56 -7.40
C LYS A 248 -11.10 -5.39 -6.66
N VAL A 249 -10.44 -4.27 -6.93
CA VAL A 249 -9.14 -3.91 -6.34
C VAL A 249 -9.08 -2.42 -6.08
N LEU A 250 -8.43 -2.02 -4.99
CA LEU A 250 -8.14 -0.63 -4.68
C LEU A 250 -6.67 -0.47 -4.26
N ALA A 251 -6.16 0.74 -4.33
CA ALA A 251 -4.84 1.08 -3.83
C ALA A 251 -4.95 2.16 -2.74
N ILE A 252 -4.06 2.08 -1.75
CA ILE A 252 -3.99 3.01 -0.62
C ILE A 252 -2.62 3.69 -0.66
N PRO A 253 -2.51 4.92 -1.18
CA PRO A 253 -1.29 5.69 -1.11
C PRO A 253 -0.91 5.93 0.35
N HIS A 254 0.37 5.77 0.66
CA HIS A 254 0.94 6.09 1.96
C HIS A 254 2.32 6.72 1.77
N ASN A 255 2.98 7.12 2.85
CA ASN A 255 4.29 7.78 2.77
C ASN A 255 4.29 9.16 2.08
N SER A 256 3.16 9.89 2.06
CA SER A 256 3.14 11.24 1.50
C SER A 256 4.12 12.19 2.18
N ASN A 257 4.41 11.96 3.48
CA ASN A 257 5.38 12.70 4.30
C ASN A 257 6.84 12.50 3.88
N VAL A 258 7.16 11.44 3.14
CA VAL A 258 8.52 11.14 2.63
C VAL A 258 8.56 11.05 1.10
N SER A 259 7.56 11.60 0.43
CA SER A 259 7.45 11.61 -1.04
C SER A 259 8.00 12.86 -1.71
N ASN A 260 8.57 13.80 -0.95
CA ASN A 260 9.02 15.10 -1.44
C ASN A 260 7.95 15.84 -2.25
N GLY A 261 6.67 15.68 -1.88
CA GLY A 261 5.51 16.27 -2.55
C GLY A 261 5.04 15.52 -3.80
N ARG A 262 5.73 14.47 -4.24
CA ARG A 262 5.40 13.72 -5.47
C ARG A 262 4.12 12.90 -5.35
N MET A 263 3.75 12.43 -4.15
CA MET A 263 2.52 11.64 -3.94
C MET A 263 1.28 12.39 -4.40
N PHE A 264 1.23 13.69 -4.16
CA PHE A 264 0.12 14.58 -4.53
C PHE A 264 0.63 15.75 -5.38
N ALA A 265 1.51 15.47 -6.35
CA ALA A 265 2.03 16.46 -7.27
C ALA A 265 0.90 17.11 -8.09
N MET A 266 1.14 18.33 -8.57
CA MET A 266 0.19 19.09 -9.40
C MET A 266 0.24 18.68 -10.89
N ASN A 267 1.21 17.83 -11.25
CA ASN A 267 1.38 17.25 -12.59
C ASN A 267 1.37 15.72 -12.49
N LYS A 268 1.09 15.06 -13.62
CA LYS A 268 1.25 13.62 -13.78
C LYS A 268 2.73 13.22 -13.63
N PHE A 269 2.99 11.91 -13.56
CA PHE A 269 4.34 11.36 -13.40
C PHE A 269 5.28 11.77 -14.54
N ASP A 270 4.78 11.89 -15.75
CA ASP A 270 5.53 12.34 -16.95
C ASP A 270 5.71 13.87 -17.04
N GLY A 271 5.23 14.62 -16.03
CA GLY A 271 5.30 16.08 -15.99
C GLY A 271 4.16 16.79 -16.73
N SER A 272 3.28 16.09 -17.43
CA SER A 272 2.12 16.69 -18.10
C SER A 272 1.06 17.17 -17.08
N PRO A 273 0.19 18.14 -17.46
CA PRO A 273 -0.86 18.62 -16.59
C PRO A 273 -1.85 17.51 -16.22
N ILE A 274 -2.32 17.53 -14.96
CA ILE A 274 -3.44 16.69 -14.53
C ILE A 274 -4.70 17.07 -15.29
N ASP A 275 -5.39 16.08 -15.85
CA ASP A 275 -6.65 16.22 -16.57
C ASP A 275 -7.82 15.51 -15.86
N ALA A 276 -9.02 15.68 -16.38
CA ALA A 276 -10.23 15.09 -15.80
C ALA A 276 -10.21 13.56 -15.83
N ALA A 277 -9.56 12.93 -16.81
CA ALA A 277 -9.46 11.49 -16.88
C ALA A 277 -8.55 10.93 -15.75
N TYR A 278 -7.40 11.57 -15.55
CA TYR A 278 -6.49 11.25 -14.44
C TYR A 278 -7.20 11.35 -13.07
N ILE A 279 -7.91 12.48 -12.84
CA ILE A 279 -8.63 12.70 -11.58
C ILE A 279 -9.67 11.60 -11.34
N LYS A 280 -10.45 11.27 -12.38
CA LYS A 280 -11.48 10.24 -12.30
C LYS A 280 -10.88 8.86 -12.01
N THR A 281 -9.81 8.47 -12.70
CA THR A 281 -9.13 7.19 -12.50
C THR A 281 -8.54 7.13 -11.10
N ARG A 282 -7.84 8.18 -10.67
CA ARG A 282 -7.26 8.25 -9.34
C ARG A 282 -8.31 8.11 -8.24
N ALA A 283 -9.41 8.86 -8.32
CA ALA A 283 -10.49 8.79 -7.33
C ALA A 283 -11.13 7.39 -7.25
N LEU A 284 -11.15 6.67 -8.38
CA LEU A 284 -11.65 5.29 -8.43
C LEU A 284 -10.67 4.29 -7.83
N ARG A 285 -9.37 4.44 -8.15
CA ARG A 285 -8.33 3.46 -7.78
C ARG A 285 -7.71 3.72 -6.41
N GLU A 286 -7.66 4.98 -5.97
CA GLU A 286 -7.11 5.43 -4.69
C GLU A 286 -8.19 6.18 -3.87
N PRO A 287 -9.29 5.51 -3.44
CA PRO A 287 -10.42 6.17 -2.77
C PRO A 287 -10.12 6.60 -1.33
N ILE A 288 -9.06 6.07 -0.74
CA ILE A 288 -8.59 6.38 0.61
C ILE A 288 -7.08 6.59 0.61
N VAL A 289 -6.56 7.21 1.65
CA VAL A 289 -5.14 7.49 1.84
C VAL A 289 -4.76 7.28 3.29
N GLU A 290 -3.59 6.70 3.52
CA GLU A 290 -2.91 6.77 4.81
C GLU A 290 -2.15 8.09 4.87
N VAL A 291 -2.52 8.97 5.82
CA VAL A 291 -2.07 10.38 5.82
C VAL A 291 -0.57 10.49 6.07
N THR A 292 -0.04 9.65 6.94
CA THR A 292 1.39 9.63 7.28
C THR A 292 1.80 8.26 7.78
N GLN A 293 3.01 7.87 7.48
CA GLN A 293 3.68 6.69 8.01
C GLN A 293 4.98 7.12 8.73
N ILE A 294 5.43 6.29 9.67
CA ILE A 294 6.66 6.55 10.44
C ILE A 294 7.88 6.16 9.60
#